data_a728ae5905edb48224ccb7b4d24f3ece
#
_entry.id   a728ae5905edb48224ccb7b4d24f3ece
#
_cell.length_a   1.000
_cell.length_b   1.000
_cell.length_c   1.000
_cell.angle_alpha   90.00
_cell.angle_beta   90.00
_cell.angle_gamma   90.00
#
_symmetry.space_group_name_H-M   'P 1'
#
loop_
_entity.id
_entity.type
_entity.pdbx_description
1 polymer ?
#
loop_
_entity_poly.entity_id
_entity_poly.type
_entity_poly.pdbx_seq_one_letter_code
_entity_poly.pdbx_strand_id
1 'polypeptide(L)'
;MEKPSYLGAFQAFDQYCPEYYPVTLNDDGLDIEELEETLEKYGDKIKLAYLIPEFQNPTGLTYTEENRAKVTEILKKYNVVLIEDDPYGQLRFEGTKPSYIGLGKLPQAALLGTFSKVATPGMRVGYVVTENKELAKYIAMALEATSLHTNIFSQYLLLDYLQNNDQPAHVKEIQDLYRKQCHCMLDAMDKYFPENVTYTRPEGGMFIWATLPEGVSAIKLFPKAAEKGVVYVPGDPFYVGVQDANTLRLNFTNASPEAIDKGIHLLGDMLKEECAGK
;
A
#
# COMPACT_ATOMS: atom_id res chain seq x y z
N MET A 1 0.87 0.19 -13.36
CA MET A 1 0.66 0.28 -11.89
C MET A 1 -0.32 -0.81 -11.47
N GLU A 2 -0.30 -1.19 -10.20
CA GLU A 2 -1.32 -2.07 -9.60
C GLU A 2 -2.74 -1.52 -9.74
N LYS A 3 -3.72 -2.40 -9.69
CA LYS A 3 -5.15 -2.08 -9.67
C LYS A 3 -5.81 -2.90 -8.56
N PRO A 4 -6.13 -2.29 -7.41
CA PRO A 4 -5.94 -0.86 -7.02
C PRO A 4 -4.49 -0.50 -6.71
N SER A 5 -4.17 0.83 -6.62
CA SER A 5 -2.84 1.32 -6.23
C SER A 5 -2.91 2.56 -5.34
N TYR A 6 -1.75 3.01 -4.86
CA TYR A 6 -1.65 4.10 -3.89
C TYR A 6 -2.04 5.46 -4.49
N LEU A 7 -3.05 6.08 -3.90
CA LEU A 7 -3.57 7.38 -4.35
C LEU A 7 -2.50 8.50 -4.37
N GLY A 8 -1.53 8.46 -3.45
CA GLY A 8 -0.46 9.45 -3.43
C GLY A 8 0.54 9.30 -4.58
N ALA A 9 0.71 8.08 -5.12
CA ALA A 9 1.49 7.87 -6.33
C ALA A 9 0.77 8.44 -7.55
N PHE A 10 -0.55 8.23 -7.68
CA PHE A 10 -1.35 8.90 -8.72
C PHE A 10 -1.18 10.42 -8.66
N GLN A 11 -1.36 11.03 -7.48
CA GLN A 11 -1.21 12.48 -7.29
C GLN A 11 0.19 12.98 -7.67
N ALA A 12 1.23 12.19 -7.40
CA ALA A 12 2.60 12.56 -7.78
C ALA A 12 2.82 12.46 -9.29
N PHE A 13 2.27 11.44 -9.95
CA PHE A 13 2.44 11.22 -11.38
C PHE A 13 1.52 12.09 -12.24
N ASP A 14 0.31 12.40 -11.79
CA ASP A 14 -0.68 13.21 -12.53
C ASP A 14 -0.15 14.59 -12.92
N GLN A 15 0.84 15.13 -12.18
CA GLN A 15 1.54 16.37 -12.53
C GLN A 15 2.24 16.31 -13.89
N TYR A 16 2.53 15.10 -14.38
CA TYR A 16 3.20 14.84 -15.66
C TYR A 16 2.27 14.31 -16.75
N CYS A 17 0.94 14.27 -16.47
CA CYS A 17 -0.10 13.80 -17.39
C CYS A 17 0.22 12.43 -18.02
N PRO A 18 0.54 11.39 -17.24
CA PRO A 18 0.89 10.08 -17.77
C PRO A 18 -0.34 9.34 -18.32
N GLU A 19 -0.09 8.41 -19.22
CA GLU A 19 -1.05 7.36 -19.57
C GLU A 19 -0.83 6.17 -18.62
N TYR A 20 -1.88 5.74 -17.93
CA TYR A 20 -1.81 4.61 -17.00
C TYR A 20 -2.23 3.30 -17.68
N TYR A 21 -1.47 2.26 -17.39
CA TYR A 21 -1.77 0.87 -17.75
C TYR A 21 -1.89 0.07 -16.44
N PRO A 22 -3.09 0.02 -15.83
CA PRO A 22 -3.29 -0.73 -14.59
C PRO A 22 -3.22 -2.24 -14.85
N VAL A 23 -2.66 -2.98 -13.90
CA VAL A 23 -2.61 -4.45 -13.88
C VAL A 23 -3.29 -4.93 -12.61
N THR A 24 -4.16 -5.91 -12.72
CA THR A 24 -4.96 -6.45 -11.62
C THR A 24 -4.05 -7.02 -10.52
N LEU A 25 -4.41 -6.73 -9.27
CA LEU A 25 -3.77 -7.28 -8.09
C LEU A 25 -4.63 -8.43 -7.56
N ASN A 26 -4.09 -9.64 -7.61
CA ASN A 26 -4.65 -10.87 -7.06
C ASN A 26 -4.14 -11.10 -5.63
N ASP A 27 -4.63 -12.12 -4.93
CA ASP A 27 -4.25 -12.40 -3.54
C ASP A 27 -2.76 -12.74 -3.36
N ASP A 28 -2.10 -13.23 -4.40
CA ASP A 28 -0.68 -13.62 -4.41
C ASP A 28 0.26 -12.57 -5.01
N GLY A 29 -0.27 -11.48 -5.55
CA GLY A 29 0.47 -10.40 -6.19
C GLY A 29 -0.15 -9.95 -7.52
N LEU A 30 0.66 -9.40 -8.43
CA LEU A 30 0.18 -8.98 -9.75
C LEU A 30 -0.35 -10.16 -10.56
N ASP A 31 -1.38 -9.90 -11.36
CA ASP A 31 -1.79 -10.79 -12.43
C ASP A 31 -0.66 -10.87 -13.48
N ILE A 32 -0.03 -12.03 -13.55
CA ILE A 32 1.18 -12.24 -14.36
C ILE A 32 0.86 -12.24 -15.86
N GLU A 33 -0.30 -12.81 -16.23
CA GLU A 33 -0.73 -12.86 -17.64
C GLU A 33 -1.08 -11.46 -18.12
N GLU A 34 -1.87 -10.70 -17.35
CA GLU A 34 -2.21 -9.31 -17.67
C GLU A 34 -0.98 -8.40 -17.73
N LEU A 35 0.03 -8.62 -16.85
CA LEU A 35 1.29 -7.88 -16.88
C LEU A 35 2.06 -8.15 -18.17
N GLU A 36 2.18 -9.42 -18.58
CA GLU A 36 2.92 -9.80 -19.80
C GLU A 36 2.21 -9.27 -21.05
N GLU A 37 0.90 -9.44 -21.17
CA GLU A 37 0.09 -8.88 -22.26
C GLU A 37 0.19 -7.34 -22.35
N THR A 38 0.15 -6.67 -21.20
CA THR A 38 0.27 -5.20 -21.12
C THR A 38 1.63 -4.73 -21.63
N LEU A 39 2.69 -5.40 -21.23
CA LEU A 39 4.05 -5.05 -21.65
C LEU A 39 4.32 -5.46 -23.10
N GLU A 40 3.79 -6.57 -23.59
CA GLU A 40 3.87 -6.94 -25.01
C GLU A 40 3.20 -5.90 -25.90
N LYS A 41 2.05 -5.41 -25.49
CA LYS A 41 1.25 -4.46 -26.29
C LYS A 41 1.74 -3.02 -26.21
N TYR A 42 2.21 -2.58 -25.04
CA TYR A 42 2.50 -1.18 -24.73
C TYR A 42 3.92 -0.92 -24.24
N GLY A 43 4.79 -1.93 -24.17
CA GLY A 43 6.13 -1.83 -23.54
C GLY A 43 7.00 -0.70 -24.09
N ASP A 44 6.88 -0.36 -25.37
CA ASP A 44 7.61 0.78 -25.97
C ASP A 44 7.17 2.14 -25.40
N LYS A 45 5.92 2.25 -24.93
CA LYS A 45 5.36 3.46 -24.31
C LYS A 45 5.59 3.50 -22.80
N ILE A 46 5.54 2.33 -22.15
CA ILE A 46 5.68 2.22 -20.70
C ILE A 46 7.12 2.55 -20.29
N LYS A 47 7.29 3.55 -19.44
CA LYS A 47 8.60 4.00 -18.93
C LYS A 47 8.83 3.62 -17.49
N LEU A 48 7.74 3.42 -16.72
CA LEU A 48 7.77 3.23 -15.28
C LEU A 48 6.75 2.15 -14.86
N ALA A 49 7.20 1.23 -14.01
CA ALA A 49 6.37 0.37 -13.20
C ALA A 49 6.47 0.81 -11.73
N TYR A 50 5.34 1.06 -11.07
CA TYR A 50 5.27 1.39 -9.64
C TYR A 50 4.50 0.29 -8.92
N LEU A 51 5.14 -0.34 -7.93
CA LEU A 51 4.62 -1.50 -7.19
C LEU A 51 4.86 -1.34 -5.69
N ILE A 52 3.92 -1.81 -4.88
CA ILE A 52 4.02 -1.90 -3.41
C ILE A 52 3.89 -3.37 -3.01
N PRO A 53 4.94 -4.19 -3.10
CA PRO A 53 4.83 -5.64 -2.91
C PRO A 53 4.67 -6.08 -1.45
N GLU A 54 4.87 -5.19 -0.48
CA GLU A 54 4.74 -5.45 0.96
C GLU A 54 3.58 -4.68 1.55
N PHE A 55 2.56 -5.42 2.05
CA PHE A 55 1.39 -4.81 2.72
C PHE A 55 0.80 -3.66 1.92
N GLN A 56 0.52 -3.94 0.67
CA GLN A 56 0.12 -3.01 -0.38
C GLN A 56 -0.93 -1.99 0.11
N ASN A 57 -0.78 -0.76 -0.27
CA ASN A 57 -1.77 0.27 -0.01
C ASN A 57 -2.62 0.50 -1.28
N PRO A 58 -3.91 0.11 -1.28
CA PRO A 58 -4.80 -0.01 -0.11
C PRO A 58 -5.06 -1.42 0.43
N THR A 59 -4.64 -2.48 -0.25
CA THR A 59 -5.17 -3.83 -0.04
C THR A 59 -4.63 -4.55 1.19
N GLY A 60 -3.45 -4.18 1.71
CA GLY A 60 -2.76 -4.91 2.75
C GLY A 60 -2.11 -6.23 2.28
N LEU A 61 -2.25 -6.58 1.01
CA LEU A 61 -1.70 -7.81 0.43
C LEU A 61 -0.17 -7.76 0.34
N THR A 62 0.44 -8.93 0.39
CA THR A 62 1.87 -9.13 0.15
C THR A 62 2.06 -10.06 -1.04
N TYR A 63 2.89 -9.67 -2.00
CA TYR A 63 3.24 -10.54 -3.12
C TYR A 63 4.03 -11.74 -2.63
N THR A 64 3.66 -12.93 -3.09
CA THR A 64 4.40 -14.16 -2.81
C THR A 64 5.79 -14.13 -3.46
N GLU A 65 6.72 -14.92 -2.95
CA GLU A 65 8.06 -15.05 -3.54
C GLU A 65 7.99 -15.51 -5.00
N GLU A 66 7.06 -16.42 -5.33
CA GLU A 66 6.84 -16.89 -6.69
C GLU A 66 6.37 -15.78 -7.63
N ASN A 67 5.38 -14.98 -7.20
CA ASN A 67 4.87 -13.85 -7.98
C ASN A 67 5.98 -12.81 -8.22
N ARG A 68 6.75 -12.46 -7.18
CA ARG A 68 7.91 -11.55 -7.29
C ARG A 68 8.95 -12.04 -8.29
N ALA A 69 9.27 -13.34 -8.27
CA ALA A 69 10.21 -13.92 -9.22
C ALA A 69 9.69 -13.80 -10.67
N LYS A 70 8.42 -14.09 -10.91
CA LYS A 70 7.80 -13.95 -12.23
C LYS A 70 7.80 -12.50 -12.72
N VAL A 71 7.40 -11.55 -11.86
CA VAL A 71 7.47 -10.11 -12.17
C VAL A 71 8.89 -9.68 -12.53
N THR A 72 9.89 -10.14 -11.76
CA THR A 72 11.30 -9.85 -12.05
C THR A 72 11.69 -10.38 -13.44
N GLU A 73 11.36 -11.62 -13.77
CA GLU A 73 11.73 -12.23 -15.07
C GLU A 73 11.03 -11.54 -16.26
N ILE A 74 9.79 -11.10 -16.08
CA ILE A 74 9.09 -10.32 -17.10
C ILE A 74 9.75 -8.95 -17.28
N LEU A 75 9.99 -8.21 -16.20
CA LEU A 75 10.57 -6.86 -16.29
C LEU A 75 12.01 -6.85 -16.84
N LYS A 76 12.78 -7.95 -16.73
CA LYS A 76 14.08 -8.09 -17.38
C LYS A 76 14.04 -8.00 -18.91
N LYS A 77 12.91 -8.34 -19.51
CA LYS A 77 12.72 -8.33 -20.97
C LYS A 77 12.48 -6.91 -21.53
N TYR A 78 12.16 -5.94 -20.66
CA TYR A 78 11.74 -4.60 -21.06
C TYR A 78 12.61 -3.51 -20.42
N ASN A 79 12.73 -2.38 -21.13
CA ASN A 79 13.47 -1.21 -20.61
C ASN A 79 12.52 -0.30 -19.81
N VAL A 80 11.99 -0.84 -18.70
CA VAL A 80 11.04 -0.15 -17.81
C VAL A 80 11.71 0.08 -16.47
N VAL A 81 11.68 1.31 -15.96
CA VAL A 81 12.17 1.62 -14.61
C VAL A 81 11.18 1.05 -13.59
N LEU A 82 11.66 0.21 -12.68
CA LEU A 82 10.86 -0.26 -11.55
C LEU A 82 11.04 0.67 -10.36
N ILE A 83 9.94 1.23 -9.84
CA ILE A 83 9.87 1.80 -8.51
C ILE A 83 9.18 0.77 -7.61
N GLU A 84 9.94 0.17 -6.70
CA GLU A 84 9.47 -0.73 -5.67
C GLU A 84 9.33 0.07 -4.37
N ASP A 85 8.09 0.34 -3.93
CA ASP A 85 7.81 1.16 -2.76
C ASP A 85 7.56 0.27 -1.54
N ASP A 86 8.43 0.36 -0.53
CA ASP A 86 8.38 -0.46 0.68
C ASP A 86 8.24 0.40 1.95
N PRO A 87 7.11 1.08 2.16
CA PRO A 87 6.89 1.87 3.36
C PRO A 87 6.51 1.02 4.58
N TYR A 88 6.12 -0.23 4.40
CA TYR A 88 5.50 -1.06 5.43
C TYR A 88 6.26 -2.34 5.77
N GLY A 89 7.29 -2.74 5.03
CA GLY A 89 7.95 -4.04 5.18
C GLY A 89 8.52 -4.32 6.57
N GLN A 90 8.90 -3.28 7.31
CA GLN A 90 9.32 -3.41 8.71
C GLN A 90 8.14 -3.63 9.69
N LEU A 91 6.90 -3.43 9.24
CA LEU A 91 5.69 -3.62 10.06
C LEU A 91 5.11 -5.04 9.93
N ARG A 92 5.91 -6.00 9.49
CA ARG A 92 5.55 -7.40 9.42
C ARG A 92 5.45 -7.99 10.83
N PHE A 93 4.31 -8.56 11.17
CA PHE A 93 4.09 -9.20 12.47
C PHE A 93 3.83 -10.71 12.35
N GLU A 94 3.63 -11.24 11.14
CA GLU A 94 3.48 -12.66 10.83
C GLU A 94 4.26 -13.05 9.58
N GLY A 95 4.60 -14.35 9.45
CA GLY A 95 5.31 -14.88 8.29
C GLY A 95 6.75 -14.39 8.16
N THR A 96 7.30 -14.54 6.97
CA THR A 96 8.67 -14.13 6.62
C THR A 96 8.65 -13.13 5.48
N LYS A 97 9.55 -12.15 5.51
CA LYS A 97 9.65 -11.14 4.45
C LYS A 97 10.17 -11.78 3.16
N PRO A 98 9.42 -11.68 2.04
CA PRO A 98 9.91 -12.10 0.73
C PRO A 98 11.07 -11.22 0.23
N SER A 99 11.78 -11.69 -0.79
CA SER A 99 12.87 -10.94 -1.43
C SER A 99 12.33 -9.76 -2.25
N TYR A 100 13.13 -8.70 -2.40
CA TYR A 100 12.77 -7.58 -3.28
C TYR A 100 12.64 -8.04 -4.74
N ILE A 101 11.75 -7.38 -5.50
CA ILE A 101 11.57 -7.62 -6.94
C ILE A 101 12.77 -7.08 -7.72
N GLY A 102 13.15 -5.83 -7.44
CA GLY A 102 14.12 -5.08 -8.23
C GLY A 102 15.51 -5.02 -7.64
N LEU A 103 15.65 -4.76 -6.36
CA LEU A 103 16.94 -4.53 -5.72
C LEU A 103 17.85 -5.76 -5.82
N GLY A 104 19.04 -5.58 -6.38
CA GLY A 104 20.02 -6.66 -6.64
C GLY A 104 19.67 -7.56 -7.83
N LYS A 105 18.57 -7.30 -8.57
CA LYS A 105 18.09 -8.17 -9.66
C LYS A 105 17.83 -7.42 -10.96
N LEU A 106 17.38 -6.16 -10.88
CA LEU A 106 17.06 -5.32 -12.03
C LEU A 106 17.91 -4.04 -12.01
N PRO A 107 18.76 -3.81 -13.03
CA PRO A 107 19.66 -2.65 -13.05
C PRO A 107 18.92 -1.30 -13.13
N GLN A 108 17.65 -1.29 -13.55
CA GLN A 108 16.81 -0.09 -13.65
C GLN A 108 15.79 0.01 -12.49
N ALA A 109 16.08 -0.61 -11.34
CA ALA A 109 15.19 -0.54 -10.18
C ALA A 109 15.62 0.54 -9.17
N ALA A 110 14.62 1.12 -8.51
CA ALA A 110 14.76 1.97 -7.34
C ALA A 110 13.81 1.48 -6.25
N LEU A 111 14.35 1.22 -5.06
CA LEU A 111 13.58 0.93 -3.85
C LEU A 111 13.32 2.22 -3.10
N LEU A 112 12.07 2.50 -2.76
CA LEU A 112 11.70 3.59 -1.87
C LEU A 112 11.50 3.07 -0.45
N GLY A 113 11.97 3.84 0.52
CA GLY A 113 11.74 3.57 1.93
C GLY A 113 11.45 4.83 2.71
N THR A 114 10.86 4.68 3.90
CA THR A 114 10.45 5.82 4.73
C THR A 114 10.66 5.55 6.22
N PHE A 115 10.94 6.61 6.96
CA PHE A 115 10.91 6.59 8.43
C PHE A 115 9.55 6.96 9.02
N SER A 116 8.59 7.33 8.17
CA SER A 116 7.26 7.79 8.61
C SER A 116 6.44 6.74 9.35
N LYS A 117 6.73 5.44 9.14
CA LYS A 117 5.96 4.34 9.72
C LYS A 117 6.68 3.63 10.87
N VAL A 118 8.00 3.86 11.00
CA VAL A 118 8.86 3.16 11.96
C VAL A 118 9.58 4.11 12.93
N ALA A 119 9.44 5.42 12.75
CA ALA A 119 9.91 6.44 13.69
C ALA A 119 8.82 7.49 13.87
N THR A 120 8.67 8.45 12.94
CA THR A 120 7.60 9.45 13.02
C THR A 120 7.27 10.05 11.65
N PRO A 121 5.97 10.21 11.32
CA PRO A 121 5.57 10.81 10.04
C PRO A 121 5.90 12.30 9.94
N GLY A 122 5.98 13.02 11.07
CA GLY A 122 6.18 14.47 11.09
C GLY A 122 7.55 14.94 10.59
N MET A 123 8.57 14.10 10.64
CA MET A 123 9.93 14.44 10.17
C MET A 123 10.04 14.55 8.65
N ARG A 124 9.16 13.90 7.88
CA ARG A 124 9.14 13.91 6.41
C ARG A 124 10.46 13.45 5.79
N VAL A 125 11.05 12.36 6.33
CA VAL A 125 12.31 11.76 5.84
C VAL A 125 12.02 10.39 5.25
N GLY A 126 12.54 10.17 4.04
CA GLY A 126 12.56 8.90 3.34
C GLY A 126 13.88 8.74 2.59
N TYR A 127 14.04 7.63 1.91
CA TYR A 127 15.27 7.34 1.16
C TYR A 127 14.94 6.56 -0.11
N VAL A 128 15.86 6.64 -1.06
CA VAL A 128 15.85 5.86 -2.29
C VAL A 128 17.13 5.03 -2.34
N VAL A 129 17.00 3.74 -2.67
CA VAL A 129 18.13 2.84 -2.90
C VAL A 129 18.10 2.36 -4.34
N THR A 130 19.17 2.58 -5.08
CA THR A 130 19.35 2.07 -6.44
C THR A 130 20.82 1.77 -6.72
N GLU A 131 21.09 0.70 -7.45
CA GLU A 131 22.44 0.36 -7.94
C GLU A 131 22.78 1.10 -9.24
N ASN A 132 21.79 1.71 -9.88
CA ASN A 132 21.96 2.47 -11.12
C ASN A 132 22.45 3.89 -10.81
N LYS A 133 23.74 4.14 -11.08
CA LYS A 133 24.38 5.43 -10.80
C LYS A 133 23.78 6.59 -11.63
N GLU A 134 23.31 6.32 -12.84
CA GLU A 134 22.68 7.33 -13.70
C GLU A 134 21.30 7.68 -13.14
N LEU A 135 20.48 6.69 -12.77
CA LEU A 135 19.20 6.91 -12.11
C LEU A 135 19.38 7.68 -10.80
N ALA A 136 20.34 7.30 -9.96
CA ALA A 136 20.66 8.00 -8.72
C ALA A 136 21.02 9.47 -8.97
N LYS A 137 21.81 9.76 -10.01
CA LYS A 137 22.16 11.11 -10.41
C LYS A 137 20.94 11.95 -10.80
N TYR A 138 20.05 11.40 -11.63
CA TYR A 138 18.84 12.13 -12.05
C TYR A 138 17.87 12.35 -10.91
N ILE A 139 17.70 11.38 -10.00
CA ILE A 139 16.88 11.53 -8.78
C ILE A 139 17.46 12.66 -7.90
N ALA A 140 18.78 12.68 -7.69
CA ALA A 140 19.43 13.74 -6.91
C ALA A 140 19.25 15.13 -7.55
N MET A 141 19.41 15.25 -8.85
CA MET A 141 19.19 16.52 -9.58
C MET A 141 17.72 16.98 -9.50
N ALA A 142 16.75 16.06 -9.61
CA ALA A 142 15.34 16.38 -9.47
C ALA A 142 15.01 16.83 -8.04
N LEU A 143 15.57 16.17 -7.02
CA LEU A 143 15.42 16.57 -5.62
C LEU A 143 16.00 17.95 -5.36
N GLU A 144 17.20 18.23 -5.88
CA GLU A 144 17.84 19.54 -5.77
C GLU A 144 16.98 20.65 -6.43
N ALA A 145 16.41 20.38 -7.60
CA ALA A 145 15.56 21.34 -8.30
C ALA A 145 14.21 21.59 -7.60
N THR A 146 13.65 20.61 -6.90
CA THR A 146 12.32 20.71 -6.29
C THR A 146 12.32 21.20 -4.84
N SER A 147 13.31 20.80 -4.05
CA SER A 147 13.34 21.07 -2.61
C SER A 147 14.74 21.42 -2.06
N LEU A 148 15.76 21.48 -2.94
CA LEU A 148 17.18 21.61 -2.63
C LEU A 148 17.69 20.39 -1.83
N HIS A 149 17.10 20.11 -0.68
CA HIS A 149 17.33 18.91 0.15
C HIS A 149 16.21 18.72 1.16
N THR A 150 16.08 17.51 1.70
CA THR A 150 15.21 17.23 2.83
C THR A 150 15.64 18.03 4.06
N ASN A 151 14.71 18.42 4.92
CA ASN A 151 14.97 19.23 6.11
C ASN A 151 16.10 18.64 6.95
N ILE A 152 17.20 19.41 7.10
CA ILE A 152 18.44 19.00 7.78
C ILE A 152 18.19 18.74 9.28
N PHE A 153 17.39 19.58 9.95
CA PHE A 153 17.09 19.39 11.37
C PHE A 153 16.39 18.05 11.63
N SER A 154 15.41 17.68 10.79
CA SER A 154 14.75 16.37 10.86
C SER A 154 15.73 15.22 10.63
N GLN A 155 16.69 15.36 9.71
CA GLN A 155 17.72 14.35 9.47
C GLN A 155 18.66 14.18 10.68
N TYR A 156 19.09 15.27 11.31
CA TYR A 156 19.94 15.19 12.52
C TYR A 156 19.18 14.60 13.72
N LEU A 157 17.92 14.96 13.93
CA LEU A 157 17.11 14.36 14.98
C LEU A 157 16.93 12.86 14.77
N LEU A 158 16.66 12.46 13.52
CA LEU A 158 16.54 11.05 13.17
C LEU A 158 17.87 10.30 13.35
N LEU A 159 18.99 10.91 12.96
CA LEU A 159 20.32 10.34 13.17
C LEU A 159 20.61 10.12 14.65
N ASP A 160 20.36 11.14 15.48
CA ASP A 160 20.53 11.05 16.93
C ASP A 160 19.63 9.96 17.54
N TYR A 161 18.37 9.89 17.11
CA TYR A 161 17.46 8.83 17.52
C TYR A 161 18.01 7.44 17.18
N LEU A 162 18.44 7.21 15.92
CA LEU A 162 18.94 5.92 15.44
C LEU A 162 20.27 5.51 16.10
N GLN A 163 21.10 6.47 16.52
CA GLN A 163 22.37 6.21 17.19
C GLN A 163 22.23 5.92 18.69
N ASN A 164 21.21 6.50 19.33
CA ASN A 164 21.09 6.48 20.79
C ASN A 164 19.90 5.65 21.31
N ASN A 165 19.11 5.03 20.42
CA ASN A 165 17.97 4.20 20.80
C ASN A 165 18.00 2.85 20.07
N ASP A 166 17.33 1.86 20.66
CA ASP A 166 17.13 0.54 20.05
C ASP A 166 15.92 0.59 19.09
N GLN A 167 16.16 1.02 17.85
CA GLN A 167 15.13 1.11 16.83
C GLN A 167 14.49 -0.26 16.52
N PRO A 168 15.21 -1.39 16.43
CA PRO A 168 14.60 -2.72 16.31
C PRO A 168 13.62 -3.07 17.43
N ALA A 169 13.96 -2.76 18.68
CA ALA A 169 13.05 -2.98 19.82
C ALA A 169 11.79 -2.12 19.69
N HIS A 170 11.91 -0.84 19.31
CA HIS A 170 10.77 0.03 19.06
C HIS A 170 9.87 -0.49 17.93
N VAL A 171 10.45 -0.94 16.82
CA VAL A 171 9.68 -1.54 15.72
C VAL A 171 8.95 -2.81 16.19
N LYS A 172 9.58 -3.61 17.04
CA LYS A 172 8.95 -4.80 17.63
C LYS A 172 7.72 -4.46 18.47
N GLU A 173 7.79 -3.39 19.27
CA GLU A 173 6.62 -2.90 20.03
C GLU A 173 5.47 -2.49 19.12
N ILE A 174 5.78 -1.79 18.01
CA ILE A 174 4.77 -1.42 16.98
C ILE A 174 4.17 -2.69 16.37
N GLN A 175 4.99 -3.66 15.97
CA GLN A 175 4.52 -4.92 15.38
C GLN A 175 3.56 -5.65 16.33
N ASP A 176 3.90 -5.75 17.62
CA ASP A 176 3.07 -6.45 18.61
C ASP A 176 1.74 -5.72 18.87
N LEU A 177 1.76 -4.39 18.90
CA LEU A 177 0.56 -3.57 19.00
C LEU A 177 -0.32 -3.75 17.75
N TYR A 178 0.24 -3.64 16.56
CA TYR A 178 -0.51 -3.71 15.29
C TYR A 178 -1.05 -5.11 15.04
N ARG A 179 -0.32 -6.18 15.42
CA ARG A 179 -0.83 -7.55 15.42
C ARG A 179 -2.12 -7.65 16.22
N LYS A 180 -2.10 -7.17 17.48
CA LYS A 180 -3.27 -7.21 18.36
C LYS A 180 -4.47 -6.46 17.78
N GLN A 181 -4.23 -5.26 17.24
CA GLN A 181 -5.28 -4.44 16.64
C GLN A 181 -5.83 -5.04 15.35
N CYS A 182 -4.97 -5.60 14.49
CA CYS A 182 -5.36 -6.29 13.26
C CYS A 182 -6.24 -7.50 13.56
N HIS A 183 -5.82 -8.37 14.47
CA HIS A 183 -6.62 -9.54 14.87
C HIS A 183 -7.96 -9.13 15.48
N CYS A 184 -7.96 -8.12 16.35
CA CYS A 184 -9.21 -7.59 16.91
C CYS A 184 -10.17 -7.09 15.81
N MET A 185 -9.65 -6.41 14.77
CA MET A 185 -10.47 -5.95 13.65
C MET A 185 -10.99 -7.11 12.81
N LEU A 186 -10.15 -8.08 12.49
CA LEU A 186 -10.54 -9.27 11.74
C LEU A 186 -11.60 -10.11 12.48
N ASP A 187 -11.40 -10.36 13.78
CA ASP A 187 -12.36 -11.09 14.62
C ASP A 187 -13.73 -10.37 14.68
N ALA A 188 -13.71 -9.03 14.76
CA ALA A 188 -14.92 -8.23 14.72
C ALA A 188 -15.60 -8.27 13.33
N MET A 189 -14.82 -8.22 12.24
CA MET A 189 -15.35 -8.35 10.87
C MET A 189 -15.97 -9.74 10.66
N ASP A 190 -15.30 -10.83 11.08
CA ASP A 190 -15.83 -12.20 11.02
C ASP A 190 -17.17 -12.34 11.76
N LYS A 191 -17.34 -11.58 12.85
CA LYS A 191 -18.54 -11.63 13.70
C LYS A 191 -19.70 -10.79 13.17
N TYR A 192 -19.40 -9.61 12.62
CA TYR A 192 -20.41 -8.59 12.37
C TYR A 192 -20.69 -8.33 10.90
N PHE A 193 -19.75 -8.60 9.98
CA PHE A 193 -19.95 -8.34 8.55
C PHE A 193 -20.88 -9.39 7.94
N PRO A 194 -21.68 -9.05 6.91
CA PRO A 194 -22.48 -10.02 6.18
C PRO A 194 -21.58 -10.92 5.30
N GLU A 195 -22.01 -12.16 5.06
CA GLU A 195 -21.24 -13.19 4.33
C GLU A 195 -20.85 -12.81 2.90
N ASN A 196 -21.60 -11.89 2.27
CA ASN A 196 -21.33 -11.41 0.91
C ASN A 196 -20.35 -10.22 0.86
N VAL A 197 -19.71 -9.88 1.96
CA VAL A 197 -18.60 -8.91 2.02
C VAL A 197 -17.30 -9.66 2.28
N THR A 198 -16.35 -9.54 1.35
CA THR A 198 -15.03 -10.15 1.47
C THR A 198 -13.98 -9.14 1.93
N TYR A 199 -12.88 -9.59 2.51
CA TYR A 199 -11.81 -8.71 2.96
C TYR A 199 -10.47 -9.42 3.07
N THR A 200 -9.38 -8.65 2.92
CA THR A 200 -8.02 -9.16 3.04
C THR A 200 -7.63 -9.46 4.49
N ARG A 201 -6.67 -10.39 4.66
CA ARG A 201 -6.11 -10.78 5.97
C ARG A 201 -4.60 -10.56 5.95
N PRO A 202 -4.14 -9.33 6.26
CA PRO A 202 -2.74 -8.97 6.14
C PRO A 202 -1.87 -9.59 7.24
N GLU A 203 -0.62 -9.91 6.90
CA GLU A 203 0.43 -10.39 7.82
C GLU A 203 1.25 -9.23 8.43
N GLY A 204 0.87 -7.99 8.14
CA GLY A 204 1.59 -6.77 8.56
C GLY A 204 0.94 -5.50 8.03
N GLY A 205 1.70 -4.42 8.01
CA GLY A 205 1.23 -3.13 7.49
C GLY A 205 0.21 -2.44 8.38
N MET A 206 -0.80 -1.81 7.77
CA MET A 206 -1.72 -0.91 8.46
C MET A 206 -3.18 -1.04 8.02
N PHE A 207 -3.48 -1.80 6.95
CA PHE A 207 -4.76 -1.72 6.25
C PHE A 207 -5.40 -3.09 6.05
N ILE A 208 -6.74 -3.08 6.08
CA ILE A 208 -7.60 -4.16 5.59
C ILE A 208 -8.43 -3.57 4.46
N TRP A 209 -8.56 -4.30 3.36
CA TRP A 209 -9.36 -3.96 2.21
C TRP A 209 -10.61 -4.81 2.16
N ALA A 210 -11.77 -4.17 2.16
CA ALA A 210 -13.05 -4.86 2.08
C ALA A 210 -13.70 -4.61 0.71
N THR A 211 -14.31 -5.66 0.16
CA THR A 211 -15.06 -5.64 -1.08
C THR A 211 -16.53 -5.95 -0.78
N LEU A 212 -17.38 -5.00 -1.12
CA LEU A 212 -18.84 -5.08 -1.01
C LEU A 212 -19.42 -5.78 -2.22
N PRO A 213 -20.66 -6.28 -2.17
CA PRO A 213 -21.35 -6.82 -3.34
C PRO A 213 -21.41 -5.85 -4.52
N GLU A 214 -21.50 -6.37 -5.73
CA GLU A 214 -21.67 -5.55 -6.93
C GLU A 214 -22.88 -4.61 -6.82
N GLY A 215 -22.72 -3.39 -7.28
CA GLY A 215 -23.74 -2.35 -7.23
C GLY A 215 -23.92 -1.67 -5.87
N VAL A 216 -23.07 -2.01 -4.87
CA VAL A 216 -22.96 -1.26 -3.62
C VAL A 216 -21.78 -0.31 -3.70
N SER A 217 -22.04 0.99 -3.67
CA SER A 217 -21.00 2.03 -3.77
C SER A 217 -20.52 2.46 -2.40
N ALA A 218 -19.23 2.21 -2.10
CA ALA A 218 -18.63 2.59 -0.82
C ALA A 218 -18.61 4.11 -0.59
N ILE A 219 -18.41 4.91 -1.65
CA ILE A 219 -18.41 6.36 -1.53
C ILE A 219 -19.82 6.92 -1.21
N LYS A 220 -20.87 6.30 -1.74
CA LYS A 220 -22.26 6.70 -1.44
C LYS A 220 -22.69 6.30 -0.02
N LEU A 221 -22.10 5.23 0.54
CA LEU A 221 -22.35 4.79 1.92
C LEU A 221 -21.56 5.60 2.95
N PHE A 222 -20.48 6.25 2.57
CA PHE A 222 -19.58 6.95 3.49
C PHE A 222 -20.29 7.98 4.39
N PRO A 223 -21.20 8.86 3.89
CA PRO A 223 -21.91 9.82 4.77
C PRO A 223 -22.71 9.11 5.88
N LYS A 224 -23.41 8.02 5.56
CA LYS A 224 -24.20 7.23 6.53
C LYS A 224 -23.31 6.59 7.60
N ALA A 225 -22.13 6.09 7.21
CA ALA A 225 -21.14 5.54 8.15
C ALA A 225 -20.57 6.64 9.06
N ALA A 226 -20.24 7.80 8.51
CA ALA A 226 -19.73 8.95 9.26
C ALA A 226 -20.73 9.48 10.30
N GLU A 227 -22.02 9.53 9.97
CA GLU A 227 -23.10 9.87 10.92
C GLU A 227 -23.18 8.89 12.08
N LYS A 228 -22.85 7.61 11.85
CA LYS A 228 -22.76 6.57 12.90
C LYS A 228 -21.42 6.62 13.67
N GLY A 229 -20.50 7.53 13.31
CA GLY A 229 -19.18 7.68 13.93
C GLY A 229 -18.12 6.72 13.42
N VAL A 230 -18.32 6.13 12.25
CA VAL A 230 -17.34 5.25 11.57
C VAL A 230 -16.83 5.92 10.30
N VAL A 231 -15.49 5.97 10.15
CA VAL A 231 -14.83 6.57 9.00
C VAL A 231 -13.92 5.54 8.33
N TYR A 232 -14.04 5.40 7.03
CA TYR A 232 -13.17 4.57 6.18
C TYR A 232 -12.74 5.36 4.95
N VAL A 233 -11.86 4.83 4.12
CA VAL A 233 -11.53 5.44 2.83
C VAL A 233 -12.24 4.64 1.73
N PRO A 234 -13.17 5.27 0.97
CA PRO A 234 -13.79 4.62 -0.20
C PRO A 234 -12.75 4.21 -1.25
N GLY A 235 -13.08 3.20 -2.07
CA GLY A 235 -12.14 2.65 -3.03
C GLY A 235 -11.82 3.52 -4.22
N ASP A 236 -12.71 4.42 -4.59
CA ASP A 236 -12.60 5.24 -5.82
C ASP A 236 -11.21 5.86 -6.04
N PRO A 237 -10.56 6.51 -5.06
CA PRO A 237 -9.25 7.15 -5.23
C PRO A 237 -8.08 6.20 -5.52
N PHE A 238 -8.28 4.90 -5.35
CA PHE A 238 -7.24 3.89 -5.56
C PHE A 238 -7.29 3.25 -6.95
N TYR A 239 -8.19 3.71 -7.81
CA TYR A 239 -8.36 3.21 -9.17
C TYR A 239 -8.25 4.32 -10.21
N VAL A 240 -7.80 3.96 -11.39
CA VAL A 240 -7.80 4.86 -12.56
C VAL A 240 -9.18 4.81 -13.23
N GLY A 241 -9.87 5.94 -13.26
CA GLY A 241 -11.12 6.10 -14.00
C GLY A 241 -12.33 5.32 -13.49
N VAL A 242 -12.26 4.73 -12.29
CA VAL A 242 -13.38 4.03 -11.65
C VAL A 242 -14.17 5.01 -10.78
N GLN A 243 -15.48 4.90 -10.83
CA GLN A 243 -16.42 5.62 -9.99
C GLN A 243 -17.36 4.63 -9.31
N ASP A 244 -17.87 5.00 -8.13
CA ASP A 244 -18.78 4.16 -7.36
C ASP A 244 -18.18 2.76 -7.02
N ALA A 245 -16.89 2.70 -6.72
CA ALA A 245 -16.23 1.47 -6.34
C ALA A 245 -16.93 0.79 -5.15
N ASN A 246 -17.06 -0.54 -5.24
CA ASN A 246 -17.64 -1.36 -4.18
C ASN A 246 -16.61 -1.78 -3.14
N THR A 247 -15.52 -1.04 -2.99
CA THR A 247 -14.40 -1.36 -2.11
C THR A 247 -14.14 -0.24 -1.12
N LEU A 248 -13.57 -0.58 0.02
CA LEU A 248 -13.18 0.38 1.05
C LEU A 248 -11.94 -0.09 1.82
N ARG A 249 -11.15 0.89 2.29
CA ARG A 249 -9.97 0.65 3.12
C ARG A 249 -10.25 0.98 4.58
N LEU A 250 -10.00 0.02 5.46
CA LEU A 250 -9.96 0.20 6.91
C LEU A 250 -8.51 0.31 7.40
N ASN A 251 -8.31 1.06 8.48
CA ASN A 251 -7.02 1.20 9.16
C ASN A 251 -7.17 0.69 10.59
N PHE A 252 -6.35 -0.30 10.98
CA PHE A 252 -6.43 -0.89 12.32
C PHE A 252 -5.46 -0.27 13.34
N THR A 253 -4.57 0.64 12.94
CA THR A 253 -3.43 1.06 13.76
C THR A 253 -3.70 2.20 14.74
N ASN A 254 -4.88 2.81 14.70
CA ASN A 254 -5.12 4.10 15.37
C ASN A 254 -6.15 4.05 16.50
N ALA A 255 -6.85 2.92 16.67
CA ALA A 255 -7.94 2.78 17.64
C ALA A 255 -7.65 1.70 18.69
N SER A 256 -8.22 1.84 19.90
CA SER A 256 -8.16 0.76 20.88
C SER A 256 -8.98 -0.44 20.43
N PRO A 257 -8.69 -1.65 20.95
CA PRO A 257 -9.49 -2.85 20.62
C PRO A 257 -11.00 -2.65 20.85
N GLU A 258 -11.38 -1.95 21.92
CA GLU A 258 -12.79 -1.67 22.23
C GLU A 258 -13.43 -0.72 21.20
N ALA A 259 -12.66 0.27 20.74
CA ALA A 259 -13.12 1.18 19.69
C ALA A 259 -13.20 0.50 18.34
N ILE A 260 -12.29 -0.43 18.04
CA ILE A 260 -12.31 -1.26 16.83
C ILE A 260 -13.56 -2.15 16.83
N ASP A 261 -13.79 -2.94 17.88
CA ASP A 261 -14.98 -3.83 17.98
C ASP A 261 -16.28 -3.03 17.82
N LYS A 262 -16.41 -1.91 18.52
CA LYS A 262 -17.58 -1.03 18.41
C LYS A 262 -17.77 -0.45 17.01
N GLY A 263 -16.68 0.05 16.38
CA GLY A 263 -16.73 0.64 15.05
C GLY A 263 -17.08 -0.37 13.98
N ILE A 264 -16.48 -1.56 14.03
CA ILE A 264 -16.77 -2.65 13.09
C ILE A 264 -18.18 -3.20 13.27
N HIS A 265 -18.70 -3.27 14.52
CA HIS A 265 -20.09 -3.63 14.77
C HIS A 265 -21.06 -2.65 14.11
N LEU A 266 -20.87 -1.34 14.32
CA LEU A 266 -21.71 -0.30 13.69
C LEU A 266 -21.66 -0.34 12.17
N LEU A 267 -20.47 -0.56 11.61
CA LEU A 267 -20.28 -0.72 10.17
C LEU A 267 -20.96 -1.98 9.66
N GLY A 268 -20.80 -3.10 10.36
CA GLY A 268 -21.42 -4.38 10.02
C GLY A 268 -22.96 -4.33 9.99
N ASP A 269 -23.57 -3.67 10.97
CA ASP A 269 -25.03 -3.50 10.98
C ASP A 269 -25.51 -2.65 9.79
N MET A 270 -24.78 -1.59 9.44
CA MET A 270 -25.08 -0.81 8.25
C MET A 270 -24.93 -1.63 6.96
N LEU A 271 -23.86 -2.43 6.86
CA LEU A 271 -23.61 -3.26 5.67
C LEU A 271 -24.65 -4.37 5.52
N LYS A 272 -25.16 -4.95 6.60
CA LYS A 272 -26.28 -5.92 6.55
C LYS A 272 -27.54 -5.29 5.94
N GLU A 273 -27.85 -4.03 6.27
CA GLU A 273 -28.98 -3.31 5.69
C GLU A 273 -28.75 -3.01 4.19
N GLU A 274 -27.57 -2.52 3.82
CA GLU A 274 -27.29 -2.02 2.48
C GLU A 274 -26.91 -3.11 1.48
N CYS A 275 -26.39 -4.24 1.94
CA CYS A 275 -26.02 -5.39 1.13
C CYS A 275 -27.10 -6.48 1.08
N ALA A 276 -28.24 -6.29 1.77
CA ALA A 276 -29.33 -7.25 1.78
C ALA A 276 -29.91 -7.45 0.37
N GLY A 277 -29.91 -8.69 -0.11
CA GLY A 277 -30.49 -9.04 -1.42
C GLY A 277 -29.67 -8.67 -2.65
N LYS A 278 -28.39 -8.35 -2.45
CA LYS A 278 -27.42 -8.09 -3.53
C LYS A 278 -26.41 -9.21 -3.65
#